data_24b8c103242cff636bc3276daf94e8d9
#
_entry.id   24b8c103242cff636bc3276daf94e8d9
#
_cell.length_a   1.000
_cell.length_b   1.000
_cell.length_c   1.000
_cell.angle_alpha   90.00
_cell.angle_beta   90.00
_cell.angle_gamma   90.00
#
_symmetry.space_group_name_H-M   'P 1'
#
loop_
_entity.id
_entity.type
_entity.pdbx_description
1 polymer ?
#
loop_
_entity_poly.entity_id
_entity_poly.type
_entity_poly.pdbx_seq_one_letter_code
_entity_poly.pdbx_strand_id
1 'polypeptide(L)'
;MIVDREAPIYPIRTVAQLTGVNPRRIRAWEEQYHLIAPARTGGGHRLFSEEDVERIRWIKAMVDRGMSLKGIQRVLQAHPPAELAAEGRGGR
;
A
#
# COMPACT_ATOMS: atom_id res chain seq x y z
N MET A 1 -16.07 9.29 15.96
CA MET A 1 -16.24 9.46 14.51
C MET A 1 -15.56 8.34 13.76
N ILE A 2 -16.24 7.81 12.81
CA ILE A 2 -15.70 6.70 12.02
C ILE A 2 -15.09 7.24 10.74
N VAL A 3 -13.84 6.88 10.49
CA VAL A 3 -13.15 7.25 9.27
C VAL A 3 -13.19 6.05 8.34
N ASP A 4 -13.63 6.27 7.11
CA ASP A 4 -13.64 5.22 6.11
C ASP A 4 -12.24 5.05 5.58
N ARG A 5 -11.57 4.01 6.04
CA ARG A 5 -10.19 3.76 5.67
C ARG A 5 -10.03 3.26 4.24
N GLU A 6 -11.13 2.90 3.61
CA GLU A 6 -11.09 2.44 2.23
C GLU A 6 -11.45 3.53 1.23
N ALA A 7 -11.83 4.72 1.73
CA ALA A 7 -12.20 5.81 0.83
C ALA A 7 -11.00 6.26 0.00
N PRO A 8 -11.15 6.36 -1.32
CA PRO A 8 -10.04 6.76 -2.21
C PRO A 8 -9.93 8.28 -2.22
N ILE A 9 -9.06 8.81 -1.39
CA ILE A 9 -8.97 10.26 -1.20
C ILE A 9 -7.61 10.87 -1.48
N TYR A 10 -6.55 10.06 -1.58
CA TYR A 10 -5.19 10.62 -1.69
C TYR A 10 -4.63 10.49 -3.10
N PRO A 11 -4.26 11.62 -3.75
CA PRO A 11 -3.50 11.53 -5.00
C PRO A 11 -2.12 10.94 -4.74
N ILE A 12 -1.49 10.42 -5.78
CA ILE A 12 -0.20 9.77 -5.62
C ILE A 12 0.86 10.71 -5.05
N ARG A 13 0.81 11.99 -5.40
CA ARG A 13 1.78 12.94 -4.86
C ARG A 13 1.68 13.03 -3.35
N THR A 14 0.46 13.06 -2.84
CA THR A 14 0.24 13.11 -1.40
C THR A 14 0.75 11.83 -0.74
N VAL A 15 0.47 10.68 -1.36
CA VAL A 15 0.92 9.41 -0.81
C VAL A 15 2.45 9.36 -0.77
N ALA A 16 3.10 9.87 -1.80
CA ALA A 16 4.56 9.92 -1.82
C ALA A 16 5.09 10.73 -0.64
N GLN A 17 4.44 11.84 -0.33
CA GLN A 17 4.85 12.66 0.82
C GLN A 17 4.59 11.96 2.14
N LEU A 18 3.46 11.29 2.26
CA LEU A 18 3.10 10.62 3.50
C LEU A 18 3.98 9.41 3.79
N THR A 19 4.44 8.74 2.76
CA THR A 19 5.15 7.46 2.92
C THR A 19 6.65 7.56 2.72
N GLY A 20 7.12 8.61 2.08
CA GLY A 20 8.54 8.72 1.73
C GLY A 20 8.94 7.87 0.54
N VAL A 21 7.98 7.34 -0.18
CA VAL A 21 8.23 6.53 -1.38
C VAL A 21 7.91 7.38 -2.59
N ASN A 22 8.85 7.47 -3.56
CA ASN A 22 8.58 8.33 -4.70
C ASN A 22 7.50 7.73 -5.60
N PRO A 23 6.83 8.58 -6.40
CA PRO A 23 5.71 8.12 -7.22
C PRO A 23 6.09 7.03 -8.21
N ARG A 24 7.31 7.07 -8.73
CA ARG A 24 7.73 6.05 -9.70
C ARG A 24 7.74 4.67 -9.05
N ARG A 25 8.24 4.60 -7.82
CA ARG A 25 8.26 3.32 -7.10
C ARG A 25 6.84 2.87 -6.78
N ILE A 26 5.97 3.80 -6.39
CA ILE A 26 4.59 3.44 -6.08
C ILE A 26 3.91 2.86 -7.33
N ARG A 27 4.13 3.49 -8.49
CA ARG A 27 3.56 2.96 -9.73
C ARG A 27 4.10 1.58 -10.07
N ALA A 28 5.39 1.37 -9.87
CA ALA A 28 5.99 0.06 -10.14
C ALA A 28 5.41 -1.00 -9.22
N TRP A 29 5.21 -0.66 -7.95
CA TRP A 29 4.64 -1.61 -7.01
C TRP A 29 3.23 -2.02 -7.41
N GLU A 30 2.49 -1.13 -8.02
CA GLU A 30 1.17 -1.47 -8.52
C GLU A 30 1.25 -2.25 -9.83
N GLU A 31 2.00 -1.73 -10.81
CA GLU A 31 1.93 -2.23 -12.17
C GLU A 31 2.76 -3.48 -12.39
N GLN A 32 3.93 -3.56 -11.76
CA GLN A 32 4.83 -4.69 -11.98
C GLN A 32 4.64 -5.81 -10.99
N TYR A 33 4.31 -5.47 -9.76
CA TYR A 33 4.26 -6.45 -8.68
C TYR A 33 2.87 -6.64 -8.10
N HIS A 34 1.91 -5.80 -8.50
CA HIS A 34 0.52 -5.91 -8.04
C HIS A 34 0.41 -5.93 -6.51
N LEU A 35 1.24 -5.12 -5.86
CA LEU A 35 1.24 -5.07 -4.40
C LEU A 35 0.14 -4.17 -3.85
N ILE A 36 -0.33 -3.24 -4.66
CA ILE A 36 -1.38 -2.30 -4.30
C ILE A 36 -2.32 -2.15 -5.48
N ALA A 37 -3.56 -1.75 -5.20
CA ALA A 37 -4.57 -1.61 -6.25
C ALA A 37 -5.43 -0.39 -5.94
N PRO A 38 -4.88 0.83 -6.15
CA PRO A 38 -5.66 2.04 -5.86
C PRO A 38 -6.81 2.20 -6.82
N ALA A 39 -7.82 2.95 -6.38
CA ALA A 39 -8.92 3.33 -7.25
C ALA A 39 -8.42 4.32 -8.29
N ARG A 40 -9.25 4.56 -9.30
CA ARG A 40 -8.94 5.54 -10.32
C ARG A 40 -10.11 6.48 -10.51
N THR A 41 -9.81 7.75 -10.80
CA THR A 41 -10.83 8.71 -11.16
C THR A 41 -11.32 8.44 -12.58
N GLY A 42 -12.37 9.13 -12.99
CA GLY A 42 -12.86 9.05 -14.37
C GLY A 42 -11.81 9.46 -15.39
N GLY A 43 -10.85 10.30 -14.99
CA GLY A 43 -9.74 10.66 -15.87
C GLY A 43 -8.56 9.73 -15.82
N GLY A 44 -8.64 8.64 -15.07
CA GLY A 44 -7.57 7.66 -15.00
C GLY A 44 -6.50 7.93 -13.96
N HIS A 45 -6.68 8.94 -13.13
CA HIS A 45 -5.70 9.25 -12.08
C HIS A 45 -5.91 8.35 -10.87
N ARG A 46 -4.80 7.95 -10.25
CA ARG A 46 -4.85 7.10 -9.07
C ARG A 46 -5.35 7.87 -7.86
N LEU A 47 -6.19 7.21 -7.07
CA LEU A 47 -6.59 7.71 -5.76
C LEU A 47 -6.42 6.60 -4.75
N PHE A 48 -5.69 6.89 -3.69
CA PHE A 48 -5.32 5.91 -2.69
C PHE A 48 -6.14 6.11 -1.42
N SER A 49 -6.42 5.02 -0.75
CA SER A 49 -7.12 5.06 0.53
C SER A 49 -6.11 5.09 1.68
N GLU A 50 -6.63 5.26 2.88
CA GLU A 50 -5.80 5.16 4.07
C GLU A 50 -5.17 3.76 4.17
N GLU A 51 -5.93 2.72 3.83
CA GLU A 51 -5.40 1.37 3.81
C GLU A 51 -4.25 1.22 2.83
N ASP A 52 -4.39 1.85 1.66
CA ASP A 52 -3.32 1.80 0.67
C ASP A 52 -2.05 2.44 1.22
N VAL A 53 -2.20 3.58 1.90
CA VAL A 53 -1.06 4.27 2.49
C VAL A 53 -0.37 3.38 3.51
N GLU A 54 -1.13 2.72 4.36
CA GLU A 54 -0.55 1.82 5.36
C GLU A 54 0.15 0.64 4.72
N ARG A 55 -0.42 0.10 3.66
CA ARG A 55 0.21 -1.00 2.96
C ARG A 55 1.53 -0.56 2.34
N ILE A 56 1.56 0.63 1.74
CA ILE A 56 2.78 1.16 1.16
C ILE A 56 3.85 1.35 2.24
N ARG A 57 3.46 1.85 3.40
CA ARG A 57 4.40 1.99 4.51
C ARG A 57 4.97 0.65 4.94
N TRP A 58 4.12 -0.37 5.01
CA TRP A 58 4.58 -1.71 5.37
C TRP A 58 5.56 -2.26 4.33
N ILE A 59 5.22 -2.10 3.04
CA ILE A 59 6.10 -2.57 1.97
C ILE A 59 7.46 -1.88 2.07
N LYS A 60 7.45 -0.56 2.26
CA LYS A 60 8.68 0.19 2.38
C LYS A 60 9.52 -0.32 3.55
N ALA A 61 8.88 -0.57 4.68
CA ALA A 61 9.60 -1.07 5.85
C ALA A 61 10.24 -2.42 5.56
N MET A 62 9.55 -3.28 4.83
CA MET A 62 10.10 -4.59 4.49
C MET A 62 11.25 -4.48 3.51
N VAL A 63 11.12 -3.61 2.51
CA VAL A 63 12.22 -3.38 1.57
C VAL A 63 13.44 -2.82 2.30
N ASP A 64 13.22 -1.90 3.22
CA ASP A 64 14.31 -1.31 3.99
C ASP A 64 15.00 -2.35 4.86
N ARG A 65 14.31 -3.43 5.20
CA ARG A 65 14.89 -4.53 5.96
C ARG A 65 15.52 -5.59 5.07
N GLY A 66 15.52 -5.38 3.77
CA GLY A 66 16.19 -6.28 2.85
C GLY A 66 15.31 -7.26 2.11
N MET A 67 14.00 -7.21 2.30
CA MET A 67 13.13 -8.10 1.55
C MET A 67 13.02 -7.68 0.10
N SER A 68 13.01 -8.66 -0.79
CA SER A 68 12.78 -8.40 -2.20
C SER A 68 11.29 -8.15 -2.44
N LEU A 69 10.99 -7.46 -3.53
CA LEU A 69 9.60 -7.22 -3.88
C LEU A 69 8.87 -8.51 -4.22
N LYS A 70 9.56 -9.48 -4.79
CA LYS A 70 8.94 -10.77 -5.03
C LYS A 70 8.62 -11.48 -3.73
N GLY A 71 9.50 -11.38 -2.75
CA GLY A 71 9.22 -11.94 -1.43
C GLY A 71 8.02 -11.30 -0.78
N ILE A 72 7.94 -9.98 -0.88
CA ILE A 72 6.80 -9.24 -0.35
C ILE A 72 5.51 -9.67 -1.06
N GLN A 73 5.58 -9.85 -2.38
CA GLN A 73 4.43 -10.30 -3.14
C GLN A 73 3.92 -11.64 -2.63
N ARG A 74 4.84 -12.55 -2.34
CA ARG A 74 4.44 -13.86 -1.81
C ARG A 74 3.79 -13.75 -0.45
N VAL A 75 4.32 -12.87 0.41
CA VAL A 75 3.72 -12.66 1.73
C VAL A 75 2.30 -12.12 1.59
N LEU A 76 2.10 -11.14 0.72
CA LEU A 76 0.77 -10.56 0.55
C LEU A 76 -0.21 -11.54 -0.06
N GLN A 77 0.26 -12.44 -0.92
CA GLN A 77 -0.61 -13.46 -1.49
C GLN A 77 -1.03 -14.49 -0.46
N ALA A 78 -0.11 -14.86 0.43
CA ALA A 78 -0.39 -15.84 1.46
C ALA A 78 -1.18 -15.24 2.63
N HIS A 79 -0.96 -13.96 2.89
CA HIS A 79 -1.58 -13.26 4.00
C HIS A 79 -2.23 -11.98 3.50
N PRO A 80 -3.51 -12.01 3.20
CA PRO A 80 -4.20 -10.81 2.72
C PRO A 80 -4.03 -9.66 3.71
N PRO A 81 -4.09 -8.42 3.22
CA PRO A 81 -3.83 -7.26 4.06
C PRO A 81 -4.65 -7.20 5.34
N ALA A 82 -5.88 -7.69 5.29
CA ALA A 82 -6.71 -7.69 6.50
C ALA A 82 -6.12 -8.57 7.58
N GLU A 83 -5.54 -9.70 7.19
CA GLU A 83 -4.89 -10.57 8.17
C GLU A 83 -3.63 -9.94 8.73
N LEU A 84 -2.86 -9.28 7.88
CA LEU A 84 -1.66 -8.60 8.33
C LEU A 84 -2.00 -7.51 9.33
N ALA A 85 -3.05 -6.76 9.06
CA ALA A 85 -3.47 -5.70 9.97
C ALA A 85 -3.90 -6.28 11.30
N ALA A 86 -4.62 -7.38 11.27
CA ALA A 86 -5.07 -8.00 12.51
C ALA A 86 -3.91 -8.51 13.32
N GLU A 87 -2.96 -9.14 12.68
CA GLU A 87 -1.79 -9.63 13.38
C GLU A 87 -0.96 -8.50 13.94
N GLY A 88 -0.85 -7.43 13.18
CA GLY A 88 -0.07 -6.29 13.63
C GLY A 88 -0.64 -5.62 14.83
N ARG A 89 -1.89 -5.86 15.12
CA ARG A 89 -2.47 -5.29 16.29
C ARG A 89 -2.26 -6.07 17.53
N GLY A 90 -1.50 -6.90 17.54
CA GLY A 90 -1.24 -7.53 18.70
C GLY A 90 -1.61 -8.72 18.94
N GLY A 91 -1.67 -8.89 18.13
CA GLY A 91 -1.77 -9.78 18.43
C GLY A 91 -2.01 -10.92 18.89
N ARG A 92 -1.93 -11.39 18.77
CA ARG A 92 -2.23 -12.50 19.28
C ARG A 92 -1.25 -13.32 19.20
#